data_9a45e6bd97a04dba2ecf20dc4fddd596
#
_entry.id   9a45e6bd97a04dba2ecf20dc4fddd596
#
_cell.length_a   1.000
_cell.length_b   1.000
_cell.length_c   1.000
_cell.angle_alpha   90.00
_cell.angle_beta   90.00
_cell.angle_gamma   90.00
#
_symmetry.space_group_name_H-M   'P 1'
#
loop_
_entity.id
_entity.type
_entity.pdbx_description
1 polymer ?
#
loop_
_entity_poly.entity_id
_entity_poly.type
_entity_poly.pdbx_seq_one_letter_code
_entity_poly.pdbx_strand_id
1 'polypeptide(L)'
;MLYGDTNIVDNEGTLLHPRRLAPPENLTWRSFKHGMLVCHQAFYARTDIAKAEPYNLRYRFSADVDWCIRVMKRAEKNNLPLLRLPEVVANYLDGGMTNKNHRASLIERFKVMRHHYGLFTTLAMHAWFVFRAMKGKREAQNS
;
A
#
# COMPACT_ATOMS: atom_id res chain seq x y z
N MET A 1 4.78 -10.55 12.20
CA MET A 1 3.77 -9.57 11.73
C MET A 1 2.81 -10.28 10.80
N LEU A 2 1.57 -9.79 10.68
CA LEU A 2 0.52 -10.44 9.89
C LEU A 2 -0.04 -9.46 8.87
N TYR A 3 -0.53 -9.95 7.73
CA TYR A 3 -1.26 -9.16 6.74
C TYR A 3 -2.28 -10.04 6.02
N GLY A 4 -3.35 -9.43 5.52
CA GLY A 4 -4.43 -10.18 4.86
C GLY A 4 -5.15 -9.38 3.79
N ASP A 5 -6.22 -9.96 3.29
CA ASP A 5 -7.05 -9.39 2.23
C ASP A 5 -7.95 -8.27 2.77
N THR A 6 -8.46 -7.44 1.87
CA THR A 6 -9.31 -6.30 2.18
C THR A 6 -10.48 -6.25 1.21
N ASN A 7 -11.67 -6.07 1.74
CA ASN A 7 -12.86 -5.72 0.97
C ASN A 7 -13.07 -4.21 0.92
N ILE A 8 -13.70 -3.74 -0.14
CA ILE A 8 -14.23 -2.38 -0.25
C ILE A 8 -15.72 -2.45 0.02
N VAL A 9 -16.20 -1.62 0.96
CA VAL A 9 -17.59 -1.58 1.41
C VAL A 9 -18.17 -0.17 1.28
N ASP A 10 -19.49 -0.06 1.22
CA ASP A 10 -20.21 1.21 1.29
C ASP A 10 -20.40 1.70 2.74
N ASN A 11 -21.14 2.79 2.92
CA ASN A 11 -21.42 3.38 4.24
C ASN A 11 -22.25 2.47 5.15
N GLU A 12 -23.02 1.55 4.59
CA GLU A 12 -23.84 0.57 5.30
C GLU A 12 -23.06 -0.69 5.65
N GLY A 13 -21.79 -0.80 5.18
CA GLY A 13 -20.94 -1.97 5.36
C GLY A 13 -21.18 -3.06 4.34
N THR A 14 -21.98 -2.81 3.28
CA THR A 14 -22.26 -3.76 2.22
C THR A 14 -21.03 -3.93 1.32
N LEU A 15 -20.68 -5.17 0.98
CA LEU A 15 -19.57 -5.48 0.11
C LEU A 15 -19.81 -4.92 -1.30
N LEU A 16 -18.94 -4.05 -1.76
CA LEU A 16 -18.91 -3.55 -3.14
C LEU A 16 -18.05 -4.47 -4.03
N HIS A 17 -16.81 -4.68 -3.65
CA HIS A 17 -15.87 -5.57 -4.34
C HIS A 17 -14.62 -5.83 -3.47
N PRO A 18 -13.83 -6.88 -3.76
CA PRO A 18 -12.51 -7.05 -3.19
C PRO A 18 -11.59 -5.89 -3.59
N ARG A 19 -10.61 -5.57 -2.74
CA ARG A 19 -9.62 -4.54 -3.07
C ARG A 19 -8.80 -4.95 -4.31
N ARG A 20 -8.67 -4.05 -5.28
CA ARG A 20 -8.02 -4.31 -6.59
C ARG A 20 -6.56 -4.79 -6.47
N LEU A 21 -5.80 -4.26 -5.52
CA LEU A 21 -4.44 -4.71 -5.24
C LEU A 21 -4.52 -5.75 -4.11
N ALA A 22 -4.33 -7.02 -4.48
CA ALA A 22 -4.25 -8.11 -3.51
C ALA A 22 -2.85 -8.25 -2.92
N PRO A 23 -2.71 -8.65 -1.64
CA PRO A 23 -1.43 -8.94 -1.05
C PRO A 23 -0.78 -10.17 -1.71
N PRO A 24 0.55 -10.12 -1.97
CA PRO A 24 1.27 -11.28 -2.45
C PRO A 24 1.44 -12.33 -1.34
N GLU A 25 1.71 -13.58 -1.71
CA GLU A 25 2.00 -14.65 -0.76
C GLU A 25 3.24 -14.33 0.10
N ASN A 26 4.26 -13.76 -0.52
CA ASN A 26 5.48 -13.35 0.16
C ASN A 26 5.65 -11.82 0.06
N LEU A 27 5.18 -11.11 1.08
CA LEU A 27 5.30 -9.67 1.19
C LEU A 27 6.67 -9.28 1.76
N THR A 28 7.31 -8.32 1.12
CA THR A 28 8.51 -7.66 1.62
C THR A 28 8.38 -6.16 1.48
N TRP A 29 9.23 -5.38 2.14
CA TRP A 29 9.25 -3.93 1.92
C TRP A 29 9.53 -3.56 0.45
N ARG A 30 10.27 -4.42 -0.28
CA ARG A 30 10.56 -4.25 -1.71
C ARG A 30 9.33 -4.41 -2.59
N SER A 31 8.32 -5.14 -2.12
CA SER A 31 7.07 -5.35 -2.87
C SER A 31 6.30 -4.04 -3.08
N PHE A 32 6.42 -3.08 -2.15
CA PHE A 32 5.70 -1.81 -2.19
C PHE A 32 6.17 -0.85 -3.30
N LYS A 33 7.28 -1.13 -3.98
CA LYS A 33 7.63 -0.42 -5.21
C LYS A 33 6.57 -0.59 -6.32
N HIS A 34 5.80 -1.69 -6.29
CA HIS A 34 4.72 -1.97 -7.23
C HIS A 34 3.36 -1.35 -6.82
N GLY A 35 3.33 -0.59 -5.76
CA GLY A 35 2.15 0.02 -5.15
C GLY A 35 1.94 -0.48 -3.73
N MET A 36 0.92 0.05 -3.06
CA MET A 36 0.53 -0.41 -1.72
C MET A 36 -0.28 -1.70 -1.85
N LEU A 37 0.40 -2.84 -1.92
CA LEU A 37 -0.21 -4.16 -2.16
C LEU A 37 -1.09 -4.62 -0.99
N VAL A 38 -0.82 -4.15 0.23
CA VAL A 38 -1.62 -4.42 1.42
C VAL A 38 -2.26 -3.11 1.89
N CYS A 39 -3.54 -3.14 2.22
CA CYS A 39 -4.17 -2.03 2.93
C CYS A 39 -3.52 -1.88 4.32
N HIS A 40 -3.22 -0.66 4.77
CA HIS A 40 -2.61 -0.47 6.09
C HIS A 40 -3.50 -0.99 7.23
N GLN A 41 -4.83 -0.97 7.07
CA GLN A 41 -5.78 -1.55 8.03
C GLN A 41 -5.76 -3.08 8.08
N ALA A 42 -5.22 -3.73 7.04
CA ALA A 42 -5.02 -5.17 6.97
C ALA A 42 -3.56 -5.58 7.23
N PHE A 43 -2.77 -4.69 7.84
CA PHE A 43 -1.36 -4.90 8.18
C PHE A 43 -1.15 -4.76 9.68
N TYR A 44 -0.85 -5.87 10.35
CA TYR A 44 -0.71 -5.96 11.80
C TYR A 44 0.77 -6.07 12.20
N ALA A 45 1.30 -4.97 12.70
CA ALA A 45 2.66 -4.94 13.22
C ALA A 45 2.70 -5.38 14.69
N ARG A 46 3.77 -6.01 15.10
CA ARG A 46 4.08 -6.23 16.53
C ARG A 46 4.22 -4.87 17.22
N THR A 47 3.66 -4.74 18.41
CA THR A 47 3.58 -3.46 19.14
C THR A 47 4.94 -2.85 19.42
N ASP A 48 5.97 -3.65 19.75
CA ASP A 48 7.34 -3.16 20.00
C ASP A 48 7.97 -2.58 18.72
N ILE A 49 7.75 -3.22 17.56
CA ILE A 49 8.22 -2.74 16.26
C ILE A 49 7.45 -1.46 15.87
N ALA A 50 6.13 -1.45 16.03
CA ALA A 50 5.30 -0.28 15.72
C ALA A 50 5.67 0.95 16.57
N LYS A 51 5.92 0.76 17.87
CA LYS A 51 6.37 1.83 18.77
C LYS A 51 7.76 2.37 18.43
N ALA A 52 8.66 1.52 17.92
CA ALA A 52 9.99 1.92 17.49
C ALA A 52 10.00 2.67 16.13
N GLU A 53 8.91 2.61 15.38
CA GLU A 53 8.75 3.26 14.07
C GLU A 53 7.50 4.15 14.06
N PRO A 54 7.50 5.32 14.70
CA PRO A 54 6.35 6.22 14.69
C PRO A 54 6.05 6.74 13.27
N TYR A 55 4.81 7.16 13.02
CA TYR A 55 4.44 7.76 11.75
C TYR A 55 5.27 9.00 11.45
N ASN A 56 5.70 9.15 10.20
CA ASN A 56 6.37 10.36 9.73
C ASN A 56 5.32 11.42 9.37
N LEU A 57 5.11 12.37 10.25
CA LEU A 57 4.08 13.43 10.12
C LEU A 57 4.37 14.45 9.01
N ARG A 58 5.51 14.37 8.31
CA ARG A 58 5.77 15.14 7.08
C ARG A 58 4.92 14.68 5.91
N TYR A 59 4.40 13.45 5.96
CA TYR A 59 3.50 12.89 4.95
C TYR A 59 2.07 12.91 5.48
N ARG A 60 1.17 13.52 4.73
CA ARG A 60 -0.25 13.59 5.06
C ARG A 60 -1.06 12.47 4.41
N PHE A 61 -0.69 12.07 3.18
CA PHE A 61 -1.44 11.13 2.34
C PHE A 61 -0.72 9.80 2.10
N SER A 62 0.55 9.69 2.48
CA SER A 62 1.37 8.49 2.26
C SER A 62 2.19 8.12 3.50
N ALA A 63 1.81 8.61 4.68
CA ALA A 63 2.46 8.28 5.95
C ALA A 63 2.33 6.79 6.29
N ASP A 64 1.20 6.18 5.93
CA ASP A 64 0.94 4.75 6.06
C ASP A 64 1.87 3.89 5.20
N VAL A 65 2.11 4.31 3.96
CA VAL A 65 3.05 3.63 3.05
C VAL A 65 4.48 3.68 3.57
N ASP A 66 4.94 4.87 3.97
CA ASP A 66 6.25 5.08 4.58
C ASP A 66 6.42 4.22 5.84
N TRP A 67 5.41 4.24 6.70
CA TRP A 67 5.39 3.48 7.94
C TRP A 67 5.46 1.97 7.69
N CYS A 68 4.62 1.42 6.83
CA CYS A 68 4.65 0.00 6.48
C CYS A 68 6.03 -0.44 5.95
N ILE A 69 6.66 0.38 5.10
CA ILE A 69 8.01 0.08 4.57
C ILE A 69 9.04 0.05 5.69
N ARG A 70 9.04 1.05 6.61
CA ARG A 70 9.99 1.11 7.73
C ARG A 70 9.80 -0.04 8.71
N VAL A 71 8.55 -0.36 9.04
CA VAL A 71 8.19 -1.49 9.90
C VAL A 71 8.65 -2.81 9.29
N MET A 72 8.44 -3.03 7.99
CA MET A 72 8.92 -4.23 7.30
C MET A 72 10.45 -4.32 7.26
N LYS A 73 11.15 -3.20 7.01
CA LYS A 73 12.62 -3.15 7.08
C LYS A 73 13.15 -3.50 8.47
N ARG A 74 12.50 -2.98 9.51
CA ARG A 74 12.87 -3.33 10.91
C ARG A 74 12.60 -4.78 11.22
N ALA A 75 11.49 -5.34 10.74
CA ALA A 75 11.19 -6.76 10.89
C ALA A 75 12.24 -7.63 10.20
N GLU A 76 12.61 -7.32 8.97
CA GLU A 76 13.68 -8.03 8.23
C GLU A 76 15.00 -8.00 9.01
N LYS A 77 15.40 -6.82 9.53
CA LYS A 77 16.61 -6.66 10.36
C LYS A 77 16.60 -7.50 11.64
N ASN A 78 15.42 -7.73 12.21
CA ASN A 78 15.25 -8.52 13.44
C ASN A 78 14.86 -9.97 13.17
N ASN A 79 14.95 -10.45 11.93
CA ASN A 79 14.57 -11.81 11.50
C ASN A 79 13.12 -12.18 11.90
N LEU A 80 12.21 -11.21 11.90
CA LEU A 80 10.81 -11.42 12.21
C LEU A 80 10.02 -11.73 10.93
N PRO A 81 9.23 -12.83 10.92
CA PRO A 81 8.46 -13.19 9.74
C PRO A 81 7.28 -12.23 9.50
N LEU A 82 6.95 -12.05 8.21
CA LEU A 82 5.67 -11.51 7.75
C LEU A 82 4.85 -12.69 7.24
N LEU A 83 3.71 -12.96 7.88
CA LEU A 83 2.86 -14.09 7.55
C LEU A 83 1.56 -13.61 6.91
N ARG A 84 1.20 -14.20 5.78
CA ARG A 84 -0.07 -13.95 5.14
C ARG A 84 -1.19 -14.72 5.84
N LEU A 85 -2.30 -14.02 6.10
CA LEU A 85 -3.58 -14.63 6.43
C LEU A 85 -4.38 -14.70 5.11
N PRO A 86 -4.77 -15.89 4.63
CA PRO A 86 -5.51 -16.05 3.38
C PRO A 86 -7.02 -15.73 3.58
N GLU A 87 -7.30 -14.67 4.29
CA GLU A 87 -8.64 -14.25 4.70
C GLU A 87 -8.80 -12.74 4.58
N VAL A 88 -10.05 -12.28 4.46
CA VAL A 88 -10.39 -10.86 4.54
C VAL A 88 -10.33 -10.43 6.01
N VAL A 89 -9.39 -9.56 6.34
CA VAL A 89 -9.13 -9.09 7.70
C VAL A 89 -9.49 -7.61 7.91
N ALA A 90 -9.88 -6.91 6.83
CA ALA A 90 -10.34 -5.54 6.92
C ALA A 90 -11.41 -5.23 5.87
N ASN A 91 -12.43 -4.46 6.27
CA ASN A 91 -13.38 -3.80 5.37
C ASN A 91 -13.00 -2.32 5.29
N TYR A 92 -12.69 -1.85 4.07
CA TYR A 92 -12.29 -0.47 3.80
C TYR A 92 -13.44 0.29 3.16
N LEU A 93 -13.83 1.41 3.76
CA LEU A 93 -14.88 2.27 3.25
C LEU A 93 -14.46 2.94 1.92
N ASP A 94 -15.30 2.85 0.89
CA ASP A 94 -15.05 3.54 -0.37
C ASP A 94 -15.08 5.07 -0.22
N GLY A 95 -14.39 5.78 -1.10
CA GLY A 95 -14.39 7.25 -1.10
C GLY A 95 -13.42 7.93 -0.12
N GLY A 96 -12.39 7.24 0.35
CA GLY A 96 -11.37 7.78 1.27
C GLY A 96 -10.66 9.06 0.78
N MET A 97 -9.95 9.74 1.71
CA MET A 97 -9.28 11.05 1.50
C MET A 97 -8.29 11.06 0.32
N THR A 98 -7.69 9.94 -0.01
CA THR A 98 -6.73 9.82 -1.12
C THR A 98 -7.40 10.08 -2.48
N ASN A 99 -8.66 9.68 -2.66
CA ASN A 99 -9.42 9.94 -3.89
C ASN A 99 -9.68 11.43 -4.08
N LYS A 100 -9.97 12.16 -3.01
CA LYS A 100 -10.24 13.61 -3.02
C LYS A 100 -8.96 14.45 -3.24
N ASN A 101 -7.78 13.92 -2.89
CA ASN A 101 -6.49 14.62 -2.92
C ASN A 101 -5.46 13.92 -3.81
N HIS A 102 -5.91 13.41 -4.95
CA HIS A 102 -5.12 12.51 -5.81
C HIS A 102 -3.71 13.04 -6.17
N ARG A 103 -3.60 14.32 -6.62
CA ARG A 103 -2.31 14.91 -7.00
C ARG A 103 -1.33 15.00 -5.82
N ALA A 104 -1.79 15.48 -4.67
CA ALA A 104 -0.96 15.60 -3.47
C ALA A 104 -0.47 14.21 -2.99
N SER A 105 -1.36 13.22 -3.02
CA SER A 105 -1.03 11.83 -2.70
C SER A 105 0.02 11.25 -3.65
N LEU A 106 -0.07 11.52 -4.96
CA LEU A 106 0.93 11.05 -5.93
C LEU A 106 2.31 11.68 -5.69
N ILE A 107 2.36 12.98 -5.37
CA ILE A 107 3.62 13.68 -5.07
C ILE A 107 4.26 13.11 -3.80
N GLU A 108 3.48 12.89 -2.75
CA GLU A 108 4.00 12.29 -1.53
C GLU A 108 4.45 10.84 -1.76
N ARG A 109 3.68 10.06 -2.52
CA ARG A 109 4.06 8.70 -2.92
C ARG A 109 5.40 8.68 -3.65
N PHE A 110 5.61 9.61 -4.57
CA PHE A 110 6.90 9.75 -5.26
C PHE A 110 8.04 10.04 -4.28
N LYS A 111 7.83 10.95 -3.31
CA LYS A 111 8.84 11.28 -2.29
C LYS A 111 9.17 10.06 -1.41
N VAL A 112 8.18 9.33 -0.95
CA VAL A 112 8.34 8.10 -0.17
C VAL A 112 9.11 7.06 -0.98
N MET A 113 8.70 6.80 -2.22
CA MET A 113 9.37 5.82 -3.09
C MET A 113 10.82 6.22 -3.37
N ARG A 114 11.09 7.50 -3.66
CA ARG A 114 12.45 8.01 -3.87
C ARG A 114 13.32 7.80 -2.63
N HIS A 115 12.77 8.04 -1.44
CA HIS A 115 13.49 7.85 -0.18
C HIS A 115 13.87 6.39 0.06
N HIS A 116 12.96 5.46 -0.21
CA HIS A 116 13.15 4.04 0.11
C HIS A 116 13.82 3.21 -0.99
N TYR A 117 13.64 3.58 -2.27
CA TYR A 117 14.07 2.79 -3.44
C TYR A 117 15.03 3.53 -4.38
N GLY A 118 15.30 4.81 -4.11
CA GLY A 118 16.14 5.66 -4.97
C GLY A 118 15.41 6.25 -6.17
N LEU A 119 16.04 7.24 -6.80
CA LEU A 119 15.41 8.02 -7.87
C LEU A 119 15.13 7.19 -9.14
N PHE A 120 16.11 6.41 -9.60
CA PHE A 120 15.97 5.64 -10.86
C PHE A 120 14.87 4.59 -10.77
N THR A 121 14.82 3.81 -9.69
CA THR A 121 13.74 2.84 -9.45
C THR A 121 12.38 3.53 -9.39
N THR A 122 12.30 4.68 -8.72
CA THR A 122 11.05 5.45 -8.58
C THR A 122 10.55 5.94 -9.94
N LEU A 123 11.44 6.50 -10.78
CA LEU A 123 11.08 6.97 -12.13
C LEU A 123 10.60 5.80 -13.01
N ALA A 124 11.33 4.69 -13.02
CA ALA A 124 10.95 3.50 -13.79
C ALA A 124 9.58 2.96 -13.37
N MET A 125 9.31 2.88 -12.06
CA MET A 125 8.01 2.41 -11.55
C MET A 125 6.86 3.37 -11.86
N HIS A 126 7.10 4.69 -11.80
CA HIS A 126 6.07 5.68 -12.18
C HIS A 126 5.75 5.61 -13.68
N ALA A 127 6.75 5.48 -14.54
CA ALA A 127 6.54 5.24 -15.98
C ALA A 127 5.71 3.96 -16.23
N TRP A 128 6.02 2.89 -15.51
CA TRP A 128 5.25 1.64 -15.58
C TRP A 128 3.81 1.80 -15.09
N PHE A 129 3.56 2.56 -14.01
CA PHE A 129 2.20 2.83 -13.52
C PHE A 129 1.36 3.59 -14.55
N VAL A 130 1.96 4.59 -15.22
CA VAL A 130 1.28 5.34 -16.30
C VAL A 130 0.95 4.42 -17.46
N PHE A 131 1.92 3.61 -17.92
CA PHE A 131 1.71 2.65 -19.00
C PHE A 131 0.58 1.65 -18.67
N ARG A 132 0.58 1.07 -17.47
CA ARG A 132 -0.47 0.15 -17.01
C ARG A 132 -1.84 0.81 -16.96
N ALA A 133 -1.91 2.07 -16.51
CA ALA A 133 -3.17 2.83 -16.47
C ALA A 133 -3.73 3.11 -17.87
N MET A 134 -2.84 3.41 -18.84
CA MET A 134 -3.24 3.62 -20.24
C MET A 134 -3.74 2.33 -20.89
N LYS A 135 -3.06 1.19 -20.63
CA LYS A 135 -3.50 -0.12 -21.15
C LYS A 135 -4.88 -0.49 -20.62
N GLY A 136 -5.12 -0.36 -19.33
CA GLY A 136 -6.42 -0.68 -18.73
C GLY A 136 -7.58 0.18 -19.26
N LYS A 137 -7.32 1.46 -19.61
CA LYS A 137 -8.33 2.31 -20.25
C LYS A 137 -8.67 1.86 -21.67
N ARG A 138 -7.68 1.40 -22.44
CA ARG A 138 -7.90 0.90 -23.82
C ARG A 138 -8.72 -0.39 -23.82
N GLU A 139 -8.45 -1.30 -22.88
CA GLU A 139 -9.20 -2.56 -22.75
C GLU A 139 -10.66 -2.29 -22.36
N ALA A 140 -10.93 -1.34 -21.47
CA ALA A 140 -12.28 -0.95 -21.06
C ALA A 140 -13.08 -0.22 -22.16
N GLN A 141 -12.43 0.38 -23.17
CA GLN A 141 -13.10 1.02 -24.32
C GLN A 141 -13.40 0.05 -25.47
N ASN A 142 -12.76 -1.12 -25.47
CA ASN A 142 -12.90 -2.13 -26.52
C ASN A 142 -13.78 -3.30 -26.09
N SER A 143 -14.37 -3.26 -24.89
CA SER A 143 -15.35 -4.22 -24.36
C SER A 143 -16.73 -3.60 -24.29
#